data_f3e5ab2aea99b4e5bdae6737c243c604
#
_entry.id   f3e5ab2aea99b4e5bdae6737c243c604
#
_cell.length_a   1.000
_cell.length_b   1.000
_cell.length_c   1.000
_cell.angle_alpha   90.00
_cell.angle_beta   90.00
_cell.angle_gamma   90.00
#
_symmetry.space_group_name_H-M   'P 1'
#
loop_
_entity.id
_entity.type
_entity.pdbx_description
1 polymer ?
#
loop_
_entity_poly.entity_id
_entity_poly.type
_entity_poly.pdbx_seq_one_letter_code
_entity_poly.pdbx_strand_id
1 'polypeptide(L)'
;MTDARRHAPATARNREPILAVLRRYLPETGLLLEVSSGTGEHAVHFAAAFPGLAWQPTDPDPAARASIAAWAEEARLPNLRPPLALDAAAGDWPVGQADAVLCINMIHIAPWAAGLGLLRGAARLLPPGGPLVLYGPYRRGGRHTAPSNAAFDESLRAQDAEWGVRDLEAVAEAAASAGFGPPEVSEMPANNLMLIFRRAG
;
A
#
# COMPACT_ATOMS: atom_id res chain seq x y z
N MET A 1 -13.02 -4.65 -28.02
CA MET A 1 -11.88 -4.68 -27.06
C MET A 1 -12.43 -5.24 -25.77
N THR A 2 -11.80 -6.25 -25.17
CA THR A 2 -12.19 -6.77 -23.85
C THR A 2 -11.86 -5.73 -22.81
N ASP A 3 -12.77 -5.50 -21.85
CA ASP A 3 -12.56 -4.60 -20.72
C ASP A 3 -11.36 -5.12 -19.88
N ALA A 4 -10.33 -4.31 -19.74
CA ALA A 4 -9.13 -4.68 -18.99
C ALA A 4 -9.28 -4.45 -17.47
N ARG A 5 -10.35 -3.81 -17.03
CA ARG A 5 -10.59 -3.51 -15.62
C ARG A 5 -10.79 -4.80 -14.83
N ARG A 6 -10.03 -4.93 -13.77
CA ARG A 6 -10.13 -6.01 -12.78
C ARG A 6 -10.87 -5.49 -11.55
N HIS A 7 -11.54 -6.36 -10.84
CA HIS A 7 -12.28 -6.03 -9.62
C HIS A 7 -11.82 -6.89 -8.46
N ALA A 8 -11.69 -6.26 -7.29
CA ALA A 8 -11.40 -6.95 -6.04
C ALA A 8 -12.54 -6.74 -5.04
N PRO A 9 -13.27 -7.79 -4.63
CA PRO A 9 -14.39 -7.66 -3.69
C PRO A 9 -14.00 -7.04 -2.34
N ALA A 10 -12.71 -7.14 -1.95
CA ALA A 10 -12.19 -6.51 -0.74
C ALA A 10 -12.20 -4.98 -0.83
N THR A 11 -11.92 -4.42 -2.02
CA THR A 11 -11.85 -2.96 -2.23
C THR A 11 -13.18 -2.28 -1.89
N ALA A 12 -14.29 -2.83 -2.33
CA ALA A 12 -15.61 -2.26 -2.04
C ALA A 12 -15.91 -2.20 -0.52
N ARG A 13 -15.36 -3.14 0.26
CA ARG A 13 -15.58 -3.21 1.71
C ARG A 13 -14.65 -2.31 2.52
N ASN A 14 -13.43 -2.09 2.05
CA ASN A 14 -12.39 -1.43 2.87
C ASN A 14 -12.05 -0.01 2.42
N ARG A 15 -12.41 0.41 1.20
CA ARG A 15 -12.04 1.73 0.66
C ARG A 15 -12.49 2.91 1.53
N GLU A 16 -13.74 2.90 2.02
CA GLU A 16 -14.24 4.00 2.87
C GLU A 16 -13.57 4.05 4.25
N PRO A 17 -13.43 2.93 5.00
CA PRO A 17 -12.64 2.92 6.23
C PRO A 17 -11.19 3.38 6.02
N ILE A 18 -10.52 2.92 4.93
CA ILE A 18 -9.16 3.36 4.60
C ILE A 18 -9.14 4.86 4.33
N LEU A 19 -10.06 5.37 3.50
CA LEU A 19 -10.16 6.80 3.18
C LEU A 19 -10.31 7.67 4.43
N ALA A 20 -11.13 7.24 5.39
CA ALA A 20 -11.35 7.98 6.64
C ALA A 20 -10.05 8.15 7.44
N VAL A 21 -9.17 7.15 7.44
CA VAL A 21 -7.86 7.23 8.09
C VAL A 21 -6.90 8.07 7.24
N LEU A 22 -6.83 7.86 5.92
CA LEU A 22 -5.95 8.62 5.03
C LEU A 22 -6.15 10.13 5.15
N ARG A 23 -7.39 10.61 5.30
CA ARG A 23 -7.71 12.04 5.50
C ARG A 23 -7.05 12.68 6.71
N ARG A 24 -6.61 11.88 7.68
CA ARG A 24 -5.95 12.38 8.90
C ARG A 24 -4.44 12.50 8.77
N TYR A 25 -3.86 11.79 7.81
CA TYR A 25 -2.41 11.58 7.75
C TYR A 25 -1.75 12.03 6.45
N LEU A 26 -2.50 12.05 5.33
CA LEU A 26 -1.94 12.47 4.05
C LEU A 26 -1.84 14.00 3.97
N PRO A 27 -0.83 14.53 3.28
CA PRO A 27 -0.74 15.96 3.00
C PRO A 27 -1.85 16.42 2.04
N GLU A 28 -2.17 17.70 2.05
CA GLU A 28 -3.19 18.28 1.16
C GLU A 28 -2.74 18.35 -0.30
N THR A 29 -1.44 18.50 -0.53
CA THR A 29 -0.83 18.65 -1.86
C THR A 29 0.47 17.86 -1.97
N GLY A 30 0.98 17.69 -3.17
CA GLY A 30 2.23 16.99 -3.44
C GLY A 30 2.02 15.71 -4.24
N LEU A 31 2.93 14.75 -4.09
CA LEU A 31 2.91 13.46 -4.77
C LEU A 31 2.71 12.31 -3.77
N LEU A 32 1.65 11.55 -3.95
CA LEU A 32 1.49 10.25 -3.29
C LEU A 32 1.90 9.13 -4.25
N LEU A 33 2.80 8.28 -3.79
CA LEU A 33 3.17 7.03 -4.47
C LEU A 33 2.38 5.87 -3.86
N GLU A 34 1.56 5.20 -4.67
CA GLU A 34 0.89 3.96 -4.27
C GLU A 34 1.66 2.75 -4.83
N VAL A 35 2.18 1.93 -3.93
CA VAL A 35 2.99 0.75 -4.27
C VAL A 35 2.10 -0.48 -4.34
N SER A 36 2.14 -1.20 -5.48
CA SER A 36 1.30 -2.37 -5.77
C SER A 36 -0.19 -2.05 -5.72
N SER A 37 -0.64 -1.18 -6.63
CA SER A 37 -2.04 -0.70 -6.71
C SER A 37 -3.03 -1.76 -7.17
N GLY A 38 -2.57 -2.93 -7.61
CA GLY A 38 -3.39 -4.09 -7.95
C GLY A 38 -4.42 -3.82 -9.03
N THR A 39 -5.71 -3.86 -8.69
CA THR A 39 -6.80 -3.62 -9.66
C THR A 39 -6.92 -2.17 -10.13
N GLY A 40 -6.46 -1.20 -9.33
CA GLY A 40 -6.62 0.23 -9.59
C GLY A 40 -7.86 0.87 -8.96
N GLU A 41 -8.79 0.07 -8.42
CA GLU A 41 -10.03 0.59 -7.81
C GLU A 41 -9.75 1.52 -6.62
N HIS A 42 -8.75 1.19 -5.78
CA HIS A 42 -8.32 2.05 -4.68
C HIS A 42 -7.73 3.36 -5.20
N ALA A 43 -6.83 3.29 -6.18
CA ALA A 43 -6.17 4.46 -6.76
C ALA A 43 -7.19 5.48 -7.26
N VAL A 44 -8.19 5.05 -8.04
CA VAL A 44 -9.26 5.92 -8.54
C VAL A 44 -10.08 6.50 -7.39
N HIS A 45 -10.49 5.66 -6.44
CA HIS A 45 -11.34 6.10 -5.33
C HIS A 45 -10.64 7.15 -4.46
N PHE A 46 -9.36 6.94 -4.14
CA PHE A 46 -8.61 7.88 -3.30
C PHE A 46 -8.16 9.12 -4.06
N ALA A 47 -7.72 8.98 -5.31
CA ALA A 47 -7.36 10.14 -6.12
C ALA A 47 -8.53 11.13 -6.26
N ALA A 48 -9.76 10.62 -6.42
CA ALA A 48 -10.97 11.45 -6.45
C ALA A 48 -11.21 12.21 -5.12
N ALA A 49 -10.84 11.59 -3.98
CA ALA A 49 -11.02 12.17 -2.65
C ALA A 49 -9.92 13.17 -2.24
N PHE A 50 -8.77 13.14 -2.94
CA PHE A 50 -7.61 14.00 -2.69
C PHE A 50 -7.19 14.77 -3.95
N PRO A 51 -8.00 15.73 -4.43
CA PRO A 51 -7.75 16.40 -5.70
C PRO A 51 -6.47 17.24 -5.73
N GLY A 52 -5.94 17.63 -4.58
CA GLY A 52 -4.67 18.35 -4.44
C GLY A 52 -3.42 17.46 -4.50
N LEU A 53 -3.57 16.13 -4.34
CA LEU A 53 -2.46 15.19 -4.43
C LEU A 53 -2.35 14.62 -5.84
N ALA A 54 -1.17 14.70 -6.45
CA ALA A 54 -0.86 13.90 -7.61
C ALA A 54 -0.74 12.42 -7.16
N TRP A 55 -1.59 11.56 -7.67
CA TRP A 55 -1.63 10.14 -7.32
C TRP A 55 -0.85 9.33 -8.34
N GLN A 56 0.24 8.68 -7.92
CA GLN A 56 1.08 7.84 -8.77
C GLN A 56 0.89 6.37 -8.40
N PRO A 57 0.02 5.63 -9.11
CA PRO A 57 -0.11 4.19 -8.92
C PRO A 57 1.07 3.46 -9.55
N THR A 58 1.43 2.33 -8.94
CA THR A 58 2.48 1.44 -9.47
C THR A 58 2.12 -0.02 -9.26
N ASP A 59 2.63 -0.88 -10.13
CA ASP A 59 2.52 -2.33 -9.95
C ASP A 59 3.60 -3.06 -10.79
N PRO A 60 4.22 -4.15 -10.30
CA PRO A 60 5.16 -4.94 -11.11
C PRO A 60 4.45 -5.73 -12.23
N ASP A 61 3.18 -6.16 -12.01
CA ASP A 61 2.42 -6.94 -12.99
C ASP A 61 1.90 -6.05 -14.13
N PRO A 62 2.27 -6.30 -15.40
CA PRO A 62 1.75 -5.55 -16.53
C PRO A 62 0.23 -5.66 -16.70
N ALA A 63 -0.39 -6.77 -16.29
CA ALA A 63 -1.85 -6.93 -16.35
C ALA A 63 -2.56 -6.11 -15.28
N ALA A 64 -1.96 -5.93 -14.09
CA ALA A 64 -2.44 -4.99 -13.08
C ALA A 64 -2.33 -3.54 -13.60
N ARG A 65 -1.19 -3.16 -14.19
CA ARG A 65 -1.04 -1.82 -14.79
C ARG A 65 -2.05 -1.56 -15.90
N ALA A 66 -2.38 -2.55 -16.74
CA ALA A 66 -3.42 -2.41 -17.76
C ALA A 66 -4.80 -2.14 -17.12
N SER A 67 -5.11 -2.82 -16.01
CA SER A 67 -6.34 -2.58 -15.25
C SER A 67 -6.37 -1.18 -14.63
N ILE A 68 -5.29 -0.75 -13.99
CA ILE A 68 -5.16 0.59 -13.41
C ILE A 68 -5.38 1.66 -14.51
N ALA A 69 -4.74 1.49 -15.68
CA ALA A 69 -4.89 2.42 -16.79
C ALA A 69 -6.33 2.51 -17.31
N ALA A 70 -7.03 1.37 -17.44
CA ALA A 70 -8.43 1.33 -17.85
C ALA A 70 -9.37 2.02 -16.85
N TRP A 71 -9.13 1.82 -15.54
CA TRP A 71 -9.85 2.54 -14.49
C TRP A 71 -9.58 4.05 -14.52
N ALA A 72 -8.31 4.47 -14.73
CA ALA A 72 -7.94 5.86 -14.82
C ALA A 72 -8.56 6.56 -16.04
N GLU A 73 -8.62 5.87 -17.20
CA GLU A 73 -9.25 6.36 -18.42
C GLU A 73 -10.76 6.62 -18.21
N GLU A 74 -11.45 5.72 -17.52
CA GLU A 74 -12.88 5.90 -17.21
C GLU A 74 -13.11 7.04 -16.23
N ALA A 75 -12.30 7.09 -15.15
CA ALA A 75 -12.48 8.08 -14.10
C ALA A 75 -12.13 9.51 -14.51
N ARG A 76 -11.22 9.69 -15.48
CA ARG A 76 -10.78 10.99 -16.03
C ARG A 76 -10.34 12.00 -14.95
N LEU A 77 -9.70 11.51 -13.90
CA LEU A 77 -9.21 12.35 -12.82
C LEU A 77 -7.90 13.03 -13.22
N PRO A 78 -7.81 14.37 -13.18
CA PRO A 78 -6.62 15.10 -13.65
C PRO A 78 -5.38 14.86 -12.78
N ASN A 79 -5.56 14.43 -11.54
CA ASN A 79 -4.51 14.15 -10.57
C ASN A 79 -4.08 12.68 -10.50
N LEU A 80 -4.76 11.77 -11.23
CA LEU A 80 -4.37 10.36 -11.30
C LEU A 80 -3.45 10.15 -12.50
N ARG A 81 -2.19 9.78 -12.21
CA ARG A 81 -1.16 9.58 -13.23
C ARG A 81 -1.25 8.18 -13.85
N PRO A 82 -0.73 7.98 -15.07
CA PRO A 82 -0.55 6.65 -15.65
C PRO A 82 0.28 5.74 -14.73
N PRO A 83 -0.05 4.44 -14.63
CA PRO A 83 0.68 3.53 -13.75
C PRO A 83 2.12 3.29 -14.22
N LEU A 84 3.06 3.20 -13.28
CA LEU A 84 4.45 2.86 -13.54
C LEU A 84 4.74 1.42 -13.15
N ALA A 85 5.72 0.81 -13.83
CA ALA A 85 6.28 -0.48 -13.41
C ALA A 85 7.18 -0.25 -12.20
N LEU A 86 6.86 -0.90 -11.07
CA LEU A 86 7.65 -0.84 -9.85
C LEU A 86 7.59 -2.17 -9.14
N ASP A 87 8.73 -2.81 -9.00
CA ASP A 87 8.92 -3.93 -8.08
C ASP A 87 9.47 -3.37 -6.76
N ALA A 88 8.75 -3.58 -5.67
CA ALA A 88 9.16 -3.08 -4.36
C ALA A 88 10.51 -3.67 -3.89
N ALA A 89 10.86 -4.89 -4.30
CA ALA A 89 12.13 -5.51 -3.99
C ALA A 89 13.32 -4.93 -4.78
N ALA A 90 13.05 -4.26 -5.93
CA ALA A 90 14.09 -3.66 -6.75
C ALA A 90 14.73 -2.43 -6.06
N GLY A 91 16.02 -2.23 -6.34
CA GLY A 91 16.78 -1.10 -5.81
C GLY A 91 16.38 0.26 -6.41
N ASP A 92 16.04 0.25 -7.70
CA ASP A 92 15.75 1.46 -8.47
C ASP A 92 14.25 1.62 -8.70
N TRP A 93 13.68 2.65 -8.11
CA TRP A 93 12.28 3.00 -8.32
C TRP A 93 12.15 4.15 -9.34
N PRO A 94 11.15 4.13 -10.23
CA PRO A 94 11.00 5.10 -11.31
C PRO A 94 10.45 6.47 -10.84
N VAL A 95 10.59 6.76 -9.54
CA VAL A 95 10.13 7.99 -8.88
C VAL A 95 11.27 8.53 -8.03
N GLY A 96 11.61 9.80 -8.18
CA GLY A 96 12.73 10.42 -7.47
C GLY A 96 12.37 10.99 -6.08
N GLN A 97 11.09 11.31 -5.86
CA GLN A 97 10.58 11.86 -4.60
C GLN A 97 9.09 11.57 -4.44
N ALA A 98 8.60 11.56 -3.22
CA ALA A 98 7.18 11.50 -2.88
C ALA A 98 6.93 12.19 -1.53
N ASP A 99 5.75 12.80 -1.37
CA ASP A 99 5.34 13.44 -0.12
C ASP A 99 4.60 12.46 0.80
N ALA A 100 4.08 11.37 0.23
CA ALA A 100 3.48 10.26 0.95
C ALA A 100 3.68 8.95 0.17
N VAL A 101 3.74 7.81 0.88
CA VAL A 101 3.75 6.47 0.29
C VAL A 101 2.63 5.65 0.90
N LEU A 102 1.84 4.97 0.05
CA LEU A 102 0.75 4.08 0.45
C LEU A 102 1.00 2.67 -0.09
N CYS A 103 0.75 1.66 0.73
CA CYS A 103 0.77 0.27 0.30
C CYS A 103 -0.34 -0.52 1.00
N ILE A 104 -1.21 -1.15 0.19
CA ILE A 104 -2.37 -1.91 0.67
C ILE A 104 -2.14 -3.40 0.41
N ASN A 105 -2.08 -4.20 1.47
CA ASN A 105 -1.93 -5.66 1.48
C ASN A 105 -0.64 -6.25 0.89
N MET A 106 0.09 -5.56 0.01
CA MET A 106 1.23 -6.14 -0.72
C MET A 106 2.24 -6.84 0.21
N ILE A 107 2.54 -6.25 1.35
CA ILE A 107 3.53 -6.78 2.32
C ILE A 107 3.21 -8.23 2.77
N HIS A 108 1.95 -8.67 2.65
CA HIS A 108 1.48 -10.01 3.02
C HIS A 108 1.43 -10.96 1.84
N ILE A 109 1.22 -10.43 0.62
CA ILE A 109 1.04 -11.17 -0.64
C ILE A 109 2.25 -11.04 -1.57
N ALA A 110 3.42 -10.92 -0.97
CA ALA A 110 4.72 -10.85 -1.62
C ALA A 110 5.79 -11.47 -0.70
N PRO A 111 6.95 -11.88 -1.22
CA PRO A 111 8.10 -12.25 -0.41
C PRO A 111 8.50 -11.13 0.56
N TRP A 112 9.03 -11.48 1.72
CA TRP A 112 9.44 -10.49 2.73
C TRP A 112 10.48 -9.48 2.19
N ALA A 113 11.29 -9.89 1.21
CA ALA A 113 12.23 -9.00 0.51
C ALA A 113 11.53 -7.77 -0.11
N ALA A 114 10.30 -7.92 -0.62
CA ALA A 114 9.50 -6.81 -1.14
C ALA A 114 9.05 -5.85 -0.02
N GLY A 115 8.70 -6.38 1.16
CA GLY A 115 8.41 -5.57 2.34
C GLY A 115 9.62 -4.74 2.78
N LEU A 116 10.80 -5.36 2.87
CA LEU A 116 12.04 -4.66 3.17
C LEU A 116 12.41 -3.63 2.09
N GLY A 117 12.19 -3.95 0.83
CA GLY A 117 12.40 -3.05 -0.29
C GLY A 117 11.45 -1.84 -0.25
N LEU A 118 10.17 -2.07 0.07
CA LEU A 118 9.18 -1.01 0.28
C LEU A 118 9.64 -0.02 1.35
N LEU A 119 10.10 -0.50 2.51
CA LEU A 119 10.56 0.35 3.60
C LEU A 119 11.78 1.18 3.19
N ARG A 120 12.78 0.56 2.57
CA ARG A 120 13.97 1.27 2.07
C ARG A 120 13.65 2.27 0.96
N GLY A 121 12.80 1.87 0.00
CA GLY A 121 12.37 2.73 -1.10
C GLY A 121 11.60 3.95 -0.61
N ALA A 122 10.61 3.75 0.27
CA ALA A 122 9.86 4.84 0.87
C ALA A 122 10.77 5.80 1.67
N ALA A 123 11.72 5.26 2.45
CA ALA A 123 12.66 6.09 3.23
C ALA A 123 13.55 6.99 2.36
N ARG A 124 13.89 6.56 1.14
CA ARG A 124 14.65 7.39 0.19
C ARG A 124 13.82 8.51 -0.43
N LEU A 125 12.54 8.27 -0.65
CA LEU A 125 11.66 9.20 -1.36
C LEU A 125 11.01 10.24 -0.46
N LEU A 126 10.70 9.86 0.79
CA LEU A 126 9.96 10.69 1.71
C LEU A 126 10.82 11.76 2.35
N PRO A 127 10.33 13.00 2.47
CA PRO A 127 10.96 14.01 3.30
C PRO A 127 10.87 13.64 4.79
N PRO A 128 11.66 14.27 5.67
CA PRO A 128 11.45 14.16 7.11
C PRO A 128 10.02 14.44 7.51
N GLY A 129 9.41 13.58 8.33
CA GLY A 129 8.00 13.64 8.72
C GLY A 129 7.02 13.08 7.68
N GLY A 130 7.45 12.78 6.45
CA GLY A 130 6.62 12.21 5.39
C GLY A 130 6.04 10.85 5.79
N PRO A 131 4.73 10.61 5.52
CA PRO A 131 4.06 9.38 5.94
C PRO A 131 4.29 8.22 4.97
N LEU A 132 4.61 7.06 5.54
CA LEU A 132 4.42 5.75 4.92
C LEU A 132 3.20 5.09 5.59
N VAL A 133 2.20 4.75 4.79
CA VAL A 133 0.95 4.14 5.26
C VAL A 133 0.85 2.73 4.73
N LEU A 134 0.72 1.75 5.64
CA LEU A 134 0.54 0.34 5.31
C LEU A 134 -0.82 -0.12 5.82
N TYR A 135 -1.57 -0.87 5.00
CA TYR A 135 -2.84 -1.48 5.40
C TYR A 135 -2.82 -2.99 5.18
N GLY A 136 -3.37 -3.73 6.11
CA GLY A 136 -3.56 -5.18 5.99
C GLY A 136 -3.82 -5.85 7.34
N PRO A 137 -3.96 -7.19 7.35
CA PRO A 137 -4.00 -7.97 8.58
C PRO A 137 -2.57 -8.09 9.14
N TYR A 138 -2.42 -8.02 10.46
CA TYR A 138 -1.13 -8.21 11.11
C TYR A 138 -1.29 -9.19 12.27
N ARG A 139 -0.22 -9.93 12.58
CA ARG A 139 -0.07 -10.59 13.87
C ARG A 139 0.44 -9.57 14.89
N ARG A 140 0.20 -9.85 16.17
CA ARG A 140 0.75 -9.11 17.32
C ARG A 140 1.38 -10.09 18.29
N GLY A 141 2.63 -9.89 18.63
CA GLY A 141 3.38 -10.79 19.50
C GLY A 141 3.43 -12.23 18.96
N GLY A 142 3.58 -12.39 17.66
CA GLY A 142 3.62 -13.69 16.97
C GLY A 142 2.27 -14.42 16.84
N ARG A 143 1.15 -13.79 17.24
CA ARG A 143 -0.19 -14.40 17.24
C ARG A 143 -1.14 -13.71 16.28
N HIS A 144 -1.99 -14.48 15.61
CA HIS A 144 -3.09 -13.92 14.83
C HIS A 144 -4.10 -13.21 15.73
N THR A 145 -4.58 -12.05 15.30
CA THR A 145 -5.56 -11.24 16.04
C THR A 145 -6.98 -11.78 15.91
N ALA A 146 -7.23 -12.65 14.93
CA ALA A 146 -8.53 -13.29 14.71
C ALA A 146 -8.37 -14.62 13.97
N PRO A 147 -9.33 -15.57 14.11
CA PRO A 147 -9.33 -16.82 13.34
C PRO A 147 -9.38 -16.60 11.82
N SER A 148 -10.09 -15.56 11.35
CA SER A 148 -10.12 -15.18 9.92
C SER A 148 -8.74 -14.80 9.38
N ASN A 149 -7.89 -14.17 10.19
CA ASN A 149 -6.54 -13.81 9.79
C ASN A 149 -5.61 -15.03 9.76
N ALA A 150 -5.83 -16.02 10.64
CA ALA A 150 -5.12 -17.30 10.58
C ALA A 150 -5.47 -18.07 9.30
N ALA A 151 -6.75 -18.19 8.97
CA ALA A 151 -7.20 -18.84 7.74
C ALA A 151 -6.68 -18.11 6.47
N PHE A 152 -6.61 -16.78 6.52
CA PHE A 152 -6.03 -15.99 5.43
C PHE A 152 -4.53 -16.27 5.30
N ASP A 153 -3.77 -16.30 6.38
CA ASP A 153 -2.33 -16.63 6.39
C ASP A 153 -2.08 -18.02 5.77
N GLU A 154 -2.88 -19.03 6.17
CA GLU A 154 -2.82 -20.37 5.61
C GLU A 154 -3.06 -20.35 4.08
N SER A 155 -4.08 -19.60 3.64
CA SER A 155 -4.39 -19.48 2.20
C SER A 155 -3.29 -18.80 1.39
N LEU A 156 -2.60 -17.82 1.99
CA LEU A 156 -1.46 -17.15 1.36
C LEU A 156 -0.27 -18.11 1.22
N ARG A 157 0.09 -18.81 2.30
CA ARG A 157 1.19 -19.78 2.31
C ARG A 157 0.95 -20.97 1.40
N ALA A 158 -0.31 -21.34 1.18
CA ALA A 158 -0.66 -22.38 0.22
C ALA A 158 -0.46 -21.94 -1.24
N GLN A 159 -0.52 -20.64 -1.52
CA GLN A 159 -0.25 -20.07 -2.85
C GLN A 159 1.25 -19.85 -3.07
N ASP A 160 1.95 -19.35 -2.06
CA ASP A 160 3.39 -19.13 -2.07
C ASP A 160 3.93 -19.20 -0.62
N ALA A 161 4.93 -20.06 -0.40
CA ALA A 161 5.52 -20.28 0.92
C ALA A 161 6.21 -19.03 1.51
N GLU A 162 6.61 -18.06 0.66
CA GLU A 162 7.21 -16.80 1.07
C GLU A 162 6.18 -15.73 1.46
N TRP A 163 4.90 -15.94 1.14
CA TRP A 163 3.80 -15.05 1.52
C TRP A 163 3.32 -15.35 2.94
N GLY A 164 2.56 -14.44 3.50
CA GLY A 164 1.92 -14.65 4.81
C GLY A 164 1.69 -13.36 5.59
N VAL A 165 0.80 -13.45 6.57
CA VAL A 165 0.47 -12.35 7.46
C VAL A 165 1.70 -12.01 8.32
N ARG A 166 2.18 -10.77 8.21
CA ARG A 166 3.39 -10.30 8.89
C ARG A 166 3.08 -9.93 10.34
N ASP A 167 4.10 -10.04 11.16
CA ASP A 167 4.07 -9.59 12.55
C ASP A 167 4.28 -8.07 12.58
N LEU A 168 3.44 -7.34 13.34
CA LEU A 168 3.52 -5.89 13.46
C LEU A 168 4.87 -5.46 14.00
N GLU A 169 5.36 -6.14 15.02
CA GLU A 169 6.63 -5.81 15.68
C GLU A 169 7.81 -6.01 14.72
N ALA A 170 7.79 -7.08 13.91
CA ALA A 170 8.83 -7.30 12.90
C ALA A 170 8.81 -6.22 11.80
N VAL A 171 7.61 -5.77 11.38
CA VAL A 171 7.49 -4.66 10.43
C VAL A 171 7.97 -3.36 11.04
N ALA A 172 7.64 -3.08 12.30
CA ALA A 172 8.08 -1.88 13.01
C ALA A 172 9.61 -1.85 13.19
N GLU A 173 10.24 -2.98 13.53
CA GLU A 173 11.69 -3.11 13.65
C GLU A 173 12.39 -2.86 12.29
N ALA A 174 11.87 -3.47 11.22
CA ALA A 174 12.39 -3.26 9.87
C ALA A 174 12.21 -1.80 9.40
N ALA A 175 11.09 -1.16 9.74
CA ALA A 175 10.85 0.25 9.46
C ALA A 175 11.81 1.16 10.23
N ALA A 176 12.06 0.88 11.52
CA ALA A 176 13.04 1.60 12.32
C ALA A 176 14.45 1.50 11.70
N SER A 177 14.84 0.30 11.27
CA SER A 177 16.11 0.05 10.57
C SER A 177 16.23 0.80 9.24
N ALA A 178 15.09 1.11 8.58
CA ALA A 178 15.02 1.90 7.36
C ALA A 178 14.96 3.43 7.63
N GLY A 179 14.86 3.85 8.90
CA GLY A 179 14.85 5.26 9.29
C GLY A 179 13.45 5.85 9.47
N PHE A 180 12.50 5.04 9.90
CA PHE A 180 11.18 5.50 10.34
C PHE A 180 11.07 5.50 11.86
N GLY A 181 10.23 6.39 12.39
CA GLY A 181 9.78 6.32 13.79
C GLY A 181 8.83 5.14 14.04
N PRO A 182 8.42 4.92 15.30
CA PRO A 182 7.42 3.91 15.63
C PRO A 182 6.08 4.22 14.92
N PRO A 183 5.29 3.19 14.56
CA PRO A 183 4.04 3.41 13.87
C PRO A 183 2.94 3.92 14.82
N GLU A 184 2.13 4.85 14.34
CA GLU A 184 0.78 5.00 14.84
C GLU A 184 -0.08 3.87 14.27
N VAL A 185 -0.90 3.24 15.09
CA VAL A 185 -1.72 2.08 14.70
C VAL A 185 -3.19 2.45 14.80
N SER A 186 -3.93 2.29 13.70
CA SER A 186 -5.38 2.41 13.66
C SER A 186 -6.01 1.05 13.45
N GLU A 187 -6.95 0.68 14.32
CA GLU A 187 -7.78 -0.52 14.14
C GLU A 187 -8.73 -0.32 12.97
N MET A 188 -8.83 -1.34 12.12
CA MET A 188 -9.63 -1.30 10.91
C MET A 188 -10.66 -2.44 10.90
N PRO A 189 -11.76 -2.30 10.15
CA PRO A 189 -12.74 -3.39 10.01
C PRO A 189 -12.10 -4.70 9.54
N ALA A 190 -12.77 -5.82 9.84
CA ALA A 190 -12.35 -7.17 9.50
C ALA A 190 -10.96 -7.55 10.02
N ASN A 191 -10.63 -7.08 11.23
CA ASN A 191 -9.38 -7.38 11.94
C ASN A 191 -8.11 -6.98 11.16
N ASN A 192 -8.21 -5.94 10.33
CA ASN A 192 -7.06 -5.31 9.71
C ASN A 192 -6.52 -4.18 10.59
N LEU A 193 -5.33 -3.73 10.25
CA LEU A 193 -4.70 -2.56 10.86
C LEU A 193 -4.24 -1.61 9.76
N MET A 194 -4.18 -0.33 10.11
CA MET A 194 -3.42 0.65 9.35
C MET A 194 -2.24 1.12 10.20
N LEU A 195 -1.04 0.96 9.67
CA LEU A 195 0.21 1.38 10.30
C LEU A 195 0.69 2.65 9.60
N ILE A 196 0.87 3.72 10.37
CA ILE A 196 1.33 5.00 9.85
C ILE A 196 2.72 5.27 10.43
N PHE A 197 3.73 5.19 9.59
CA PHE A 197 5.10 5.51 9.93
C PHE A 197 5.45 6.92 9.47
N ARG A 198 6.31 7.62 10.21
CA ARG A 198 6.89 8.91 9.82
C ARG A 198 8.36 8.76 9.55
N ARG A 199 8.84 9.31 8.42
CA ARG A 199 10.27 9.34 8.10
C ARG A 199 11.00 10.16 9.18
N ALA A 200 11.99 9.57 9.81
CA ALA A 200 12.84 10.29 10.77
C ALA A 200 13.65 11.38 10.04
N GLY A 201 14.04 12.40 10.78
CA GLY A 201 14.88 13.49 10.27
C GLY A 201 16.33 13.06 10.04
#